data_fe556c164e5bf8a1504a2ce74e65f2d7
#
_entry.id   fe556c164e5bf8a1504a2ce74e65f2d7
#
_cell.length_a   1.000
_cell.length_b   1.000
_cell.length_c   1.000
_cell.angle_alpha   90.00
_cell.angle_beta   90.00
_cell.angle_gamma   90.00
#
_symmetry.space_group_name_H-M   'P 1'
#
loop_
_entity.id
_entity.type
_entity.pdbx_description
1 polymer ?
#
loop_
_entity_poly.entity_id
_entity_poly.type
_entity_poly.pdbx_seq_one_letter_code
_entity_poly.pdbx_strand_id
1 'polypeptide(L)'
;MKFNQEELIKIYLRVKSPKISDKPYYDINTIENIFYLYDDKNKKKPFEIKLDKIFTDEHNNSFLYNQTCSGLIKDCLNGLSFCFISHGETLSDKLITLIGDTTDESNEDKYKGIFPRVLLELYNYIYKNKTTNSDLNLNFSFLCINNNKLIDLNIIY
;
A
#
# COMPACT_ATOMS: atom_id res chain seq x y z
N MET A 1 4.02 1.59 -27.24
CA MET A 1 2.87 1.52 -26.32
C MET A 1 2.38 2.95 -26.08
N LYS A 2 1.14 3.26 -26.43
CA LYS A 2 0.55 4.54 -26.05
C LYS A 2 0.00 4.37 -24.63
N PHE A 3 0.64 4.98 -23.65
CA PHE A 3 0.06 5.08 -22.30
C PHE A 3 -1.12 6.05 -22.37
N ASN A 4 -2.30 5.61 -21.97
CA ASN A 4 -3.37 6.52 -21.65
C ASN A 4 -2.93 7.32 -20.42
N GLN A 5 -2.75 8.63 -20.57
CA GLN A 5 -2.31 9.52 -19.48
C GLN A 5 -3.29 9.60 -18.30
N GLU A 6 -4.49 9.04 -18.42
CA GLU A 6 -5.56 9.12 -17.41
C GLU A 6 -5.44 8.07 -16.28
N GLU A 7 -4.50 7.12 -16.37
CA GLU A 7 -4.35 6.04 -15.35
C GLU A 7 -3.08 6.11 -14.51
N LEU A 8 -2.41 7.25 -14.46
CA LEU A 8 -1.10 7.37 -13.81
C LEU A 8 -1.17 7.36 -12.27
N ILE A 9 -2.29 7.74 -11.67
CA ILE A 9 -2.45 7.80 -10.22
C ILE A 9 -3.68 6.99 -9.82
N LYS A 10 -3.48 5.99 -8.97
CA LYS A 10 -4.56 5.21 -8.34
C LYS A 10 -4.64 5.55 -6.86
N ILE A 11 -5.84 5.81 -6.38
CA ILE A 11 -6.09 6.20 -5.00
C ILE A 11 -6.90 5.10 -4.31
N TYR A 12 -6.31 4.52 -3.29
CA TYR A 12 -6.90 3.46 -2.47
C TYR A 12 -7.16 3.97 -1.07
N LEU A 13 -8.28 3.59 -0.49
CA LEU A 13 -8.60 3.88 0.91
C LEU A 13 -8.65 2.58 1.68
N ARG A 14 -7.93 2.49 2.79
CA ARG A 14 -8.08 1.42 3.77
C ARG A 14 -8.74 1.98 5.01
N VAL A 15 -9.94 1.50 5.29
CA VAL A 15 -10.73 1.94 6.46
C VAL A 15 -10.66 0.87 7.52
N LYS A 16 -10.36 1.30 8.75
CA LYS A 16 -10.41 0.46 9.94
C LYS A 16 -11.74 0.72 10.65
N SER A 17 -12.39 -0.34 11.10
CA SER A 17 -13.63 -0.19 11.85
C SER A 17 -13.42 0.62 13.13
N PRO A 18 -14.31 1.56 13.45
CA PRO A 18 -14.20 2.35 14.66
C PRO A 18 -14.26 1.46 15.90
N LYS A 19 -13.48 1.77 16.90
CA LYS A 19 -13.59 1.10 18.20
C LYS A 19 -14.92 1.49 18.85
N ILE A 20 -15.75 0.54 18.99
CA ILE A 20 -17.01 0.27 19.77
C ILE A 20 -17.94 1.45 20.17
N SER A 21 -17.59 2.71 20.29
CA SER A 21 -18.44 3.71 20.93
C SER A 21 -18.99 4.83 20.07
N ASP A 22 -18.37 5.14 18.95
CA ASP A 22 -18.74 6.31 18.17
C ASP A 22 -19.38 5.92 16.84
N LYS A 23 -20.55 6.46 16.55
CA LYS A 23 -21.09 6.39 15.20
C LYS A 23 -20.11 7.07 14.27
N PRO A 24 -19.55 6.36 13.29
CA PRO A 24 -18.63 6.99 12.36
C PRO A 24 -19.35 8.12 11.61
N TYR A 25 -18.66 9.22 11.42
CA TYR A 25 -19.13 10.33 10.56
C TYR A 25 -18.94 10.02 9.07
N TYR A 26 -18.87 8.75 8.71
CA TYR A 26 -18.71 8.31 7.33
C TYR A 26 -19.53 7.08 7.02
N ASP A 27 -19.84 6.88 5.74
CA ASP A 27 -20.35 5.65 5.17
C ASP A 27 -19.50 5.20 4.01
N ILE A 28 -19.56 3.92 3.66
CA ILE A 28 -18.72 3.33 2.62
C ILE A 28 -19.61 2.52 1.69
N ASN A 29 -19.52 2.81 0.39
CA ASN A 29 -20.04 1.96 -0.66
C ASN A 29 -18.85 1.24 -1.34
N THR A 30 -18.58 0.00 -0.95
CA THR A 30 -17.48 -0.82 -1.48
C THR A 30 -17.74 -1.33 -2.90
N ILE A 31 -18.98 -1.34 -3.36
CA ILE A 31 -19.36 -1.78 -4.72
C ILE A 31 -18.99 -0.69 -5.72
N GLU A 32 -19.36 0.56 -5.41
CA GLU A 32 -19.08 1.71 -6.28
C GLU A 32 -17.77 2.42 -5.94
N ASN A 33 -17.09 2.00 -4.85
CA ASN A 33 -15.88 2.61 -4.30
C ASN A 33 -16.08 4.10 -3.98
N ILE A 34 -17.19 4.42 -3.31
CA ILE A 34 -17.50 5.77 -2.85
C ILE A 34 -17.40 5.83 -1.33
N PHE A 35 -16.66 6.81 -0.86
CA PHE A 35 -16.57 7.17 0.55
C PHE A 35 -17.42 8.41 0.80
N TYR A 36 -18.32 8.33 1.78
CA TYR A 36 -19.20 9.42 2.19
C TYR A 36 -18.75 10.00 3.52
N LEU A 37 -18.40 11.26 3.55
CA LEU A 37 -18.02 11.96 4.77
C LEU A 37 -19.13 12.95 5.16
N TYR A 38 -19.62 12.84 6.39
CA TYR A 38 -20.67 13.71 6.91
C TYR A 38 -20.08 14.82 7.77
N ASP A 39 -20.52 16.06 7.51
CA ASP A 39 -20.23 17.20 8.38
C ASP A 39 -21.18 17.19 9.59
N ASP A 40 -20.67 17.46 10.79
CA ASP A 40 -21.46 17.60 12.03
C ASP A 40 -22.63 18.56 11.88
N LYS A 41 -22.46 19.63 11.11
CA LYS A 41 -23.44 20.68 10.92
C LYS A 41 -24.49 20.37 9.84
N ASN A 42 -24.18 19.45 8.92
CA ASN A 42 -25.04 19.18 7.78
C ASN A 42 -25.07 17.69 7.40
N LYS A 43 -25.69 16.87 8.27
CA LYS A 43 -25.81 15.41 8.07
C LYS A 43 -26.63 15.01 6.84
N LYS A 44 -27.29 15.96 6.17
CA LYS A 44 -28.18 15.65 5.02
C LYS A 44 -27.46 15.56 3.69
N LYS A 45 -26.24 16.11 3.56
CA LYS A 45 -25.49 16.08 2.31
C LYS A 45 -24.03 15.68 2.60
N PRO A 46 -23.68 14.41 2.43
CA PRO A 46 -22.30 13.96 2.60
C PRO A 46 -21.38 14.51 1.52
N PHE A 47 -20.11 14.59 1.85
CA PHE A 47 -19.04 14.78 0.89
C PHE A 47 -18.76 13.41 0.23
N GLU A 48 -18.90 13.32 -1.07
CA GLU A 48 -18.69 12.08 -1.82
C GLU A 48 -17.29 12.08 -2.43
N ILE A 49 -16.52 11.03 -2.13
CA ILE A 49 -15.18 10.85 -2.67
C ILE A 49 -15.16 9.51 -3.40
N LYS A 50 -15.00 9.55 -4.72
CA LYS A 50 -14.82 8.35 -5.53
C LYS A 50 -13.35 7.95 -5.56
N LEU A 51 -13.10 6.66 -5.35
CA LEU A 51 -11.78 6.07 -5.22
C LEU A 51 -11.63 4.90 -6.19
N ASP A 52 -10.41 4.48 -6.48
CA ASP A 52 -10.18 3.28 -7.30
C ASP A 52 -10.60 2.01 -6.54
N LYS A 53 -10.32 1.93 -5.25
CA LYS A 53 -10.81 0.86 -4.39
C LYS A 53 -10.84 1.26 -2.92
N ILE A 54 -11.82 0.70 -2.20
CA ILE A 54 -11.93 0.81 -0.76
C ILE A 54 -11.69 -0.57 -0.13
N PHE A 55 -10.80 -0.62 0.84
CA PHE A 55 -10.50 -1.81 1.65
C PHE A 55 -11.02 -1.61 3.07
N THR A 56 -11.61 -2.65 3.61
CA THR A 56 -12.15 -2.71 4.99
C THR A 56 -11.32 -3.68 5.83
N ASP A 57 -11.66 -3.86 7.10
CA ASP A 57 -10.99 -4.81 8.00
C ASP A 57 -11.08 -6.28 7.53
N GLU A 58 -12.04 -6.60 6.68
CA GLU A 58 -12.17 -7.94 6.09
C GLU A 58 -11.04 -8.25 5.09
N HIS A 59 -10.35 -7.21 4.60
CA HIS A 59 -9.31 -7.33 3.60
C HIS A 59 -7.93 -7.37 4.27
N ASN A 60 -7.31 -8.55 4.27
CA ASN A 60 -5.95 -8.71 4.77
C ASN A 60 -4.89 -8.11 3.82
N ASN A 61 -3.64 -8.04 4.28
CA ASN A 61 -2.54 -7.47 3.49
C ASN A 61 -2.24 -8.26 2.20
N SER A 62 -2.48 -9.56 2.18
CA SER A 62 -2.31 -10.39 0.97
C SER A 62 -3.32 -10.00 -0.10
N PHE A 63 -4.58 -9.84 0.28
CA PHE A 63 -5.62 -9.38 -0.64
C PHE A 63 -5.31 -7.98 -1.19
N LEU A 64 -4.89 -7.07 -0.30
CA LEU A 64 -4.53 -5.70 -0.65
C LEU A 64 -3.37 -5.68 -1.65
N TYR A 65 -2.32 -6.44 -1.39
CA TYR A 65 -1.18 -6.60 -2.30
C TYR A 65 -1.62 -7.10 -3.69
N ASN A 66 -2.41 -8.15 -3.74
CA ASN A 66 -2.89 -8.71 -4.99
C ASN A 66 -3.74 -7.73 -5.81
N GLN A 67 -4.48 -6.85 -5.15
CA GLN A 67 -5.32 -5.86 -5.81
C GLN A 67 -4.57 -4.59 -6.25
N THR A 68 -3.42 -4.30 -5.64
CA THR A 68 -2.72 -3.03 -5.87
C THR A 68 -1.35 -3.18 -6.53
N CYS A 69 -0.61 -4.24 -6.23
CA CYS A 69 0.82 -4.34 -6.56
C CYS A 69 1.19 -5.50 -7.50
N SER A 70 0.44 -6.61 -7.53
CA SER A 70 0.87 -7.82 -8.24
C SER A 70 1.11 -7.62 -9.75
N GLY A 71 0.40 -6.69 -10.39
CA GLY A 71 0.64 -6.33 -11.80
C GLY A 71 1.83 -5.39 -11.98
N LEU A 72 2.11 -4.54 -11.00
CA LEU A 72 3.15 -3.51 -11.08
C LEU A 72 4.57 -4.11 -11.11
N ILE A 73 4.78 -5.26 -10.46
CA ILE A 73 6.09 -5.93 -10.47
C ILE A 73 6.48 -6.33 -11.89
N LYS A 74 5.53 -6.86 -12.65
CA LYS A 74 5.78 -7.21 -14.06
C LYS A 74 6.11 -5.99 -14.89
N ASP A 75 5.42 -4.88 -14.67
CA ASP A 75 5.67 -3.62 -15.35
C ASP A 75 7.04 -3.03 -14.97
N CYS A 76 7.43 -3.13 -13.70
CA CYS A 76 8.74 -2.77 -13.21
C CYS A 76 9.86 -3.56 -13.91
N LEU A 77 9.68 -4.87 -14.06
CA LEU A 77 10.62 -5.73 -14.77
C LEU A 77 10.72 -5.41 -16.27
N ASN A 78 9.71 -4.76 -16.84
CA ASN A 78 9.71 -4.22 -18.19
C ASN A 78 10.29 -2.80 -18.30
N GLY A 79 10.87 -2.27 -17.21
CA GLY A 79 11.52 -0.97 -17.17
C GLY A 79 10.63 0.20 -16.77
N LEU A 80 9.41 -0.04 -16.28
CA LEU A 80 8.55 1.00 -15.73
C LEU A 80 8.88 1.26 -14.25
N SER A 81 8.82 2.52 -13.85
CA SER A 81 8.96 2.91 -12.44
C SER A 81 7.59 3.18 -11.84
N PHE A 82 7.39 2.77 -10.60
CA PHE A 82 6.21 3.13 -9.84
C PHE A 82 6.58 3.58 -8.44
N CYS A 83 5.68 4.35 -7.81
CA CYS A 83 5.81 4.81 -6.45
C CYS A 83 4.54 4.41 -5.68
N PHE A 84 4.72 3.83 -4.51
CA PHE A 84 3.64 3.53 -3.57
C PHE A 84 3.75 4.44 -2.36
N ILE A 85 2.72 5.26 -2.12
CA ILE A 85 2.69 6.22 -1.02
C ILE A 85 1.58 5.81 -0.05
N SER A 86 1.94 5.59 1.21
CA SER A 86 0.99 5.40 2.29
C SER A 86 0.88 6.67 3.11
N HIS A 87 -0.33 7.21 3.19
CA HIS A 87 -0.64 8.43 3.93
C HIS A 87 -1.75 8.19 4.96
N GLY A 88 -1.72 8.91 6.07
CA GLY A 88 -2.73 8.85 7.13
C GLY A 88 -2.19 9.36 8.45
N GLU A 89 -3.06 9.54 9.44
CA GLU A 89 -2.70 9.99 10.77
C GLU A 89 -1.74 9.02 11.49
N THR A 90 -1.12 9.51 12.56
CA THR A 90 -0.38 8.66 13.49
C THR A 90 -1.32 7.58 14.03
N LEU A 91 -0.84 6.33 14.12
CA LEU A 91 -1.61 5.15 14.54
C LEU A 91 -2.70 4.67 13.55
N SER A 92 -2.70 5.15 12.31
CA SER A 92 -3.61 4.66 11.26
C SER A 92 -3.16 3.34 10.58
N ASP A 93 -2.30 2.56 11.22
CA ASP A 93 -1.79 1.26 10.72
C ASP A 93 -1.06 1.32 9.36
N LYS A 94 -0.49 2.48 9.01
CA LYS A 94 0.32 2.64 7.78
C LYS A 94 1.46 1.64 7.71
N LEU A 95 2.17 1.46 8.84
CA LEU A 95 3.30 0.53 8.93
C LEU A 95 2.85 -0.91 8.81
N ILE A 96 1.72 -1.28 9.42
CA ILE A 96 1.14 -2.62 9.27
C ILE A 96 0.79 -2.91 7.81
N THR A 97 0.29 -1.92 7.08
CA THR A 97 -0.01 -2.06 5.66
C THR A 97 1.26 -2.20 4.81
N LEU A 98 2.28 -1.38 5.06
CA LEU A 98 3.50 -1.36 4.25
C LEU A 98 4.48 -2.46 4.64
N ILE A 99 4.79 -2.59 5.91
CA ILE A 99 5.83 -3.50 6.43
C ILE A 99 5.20 -4.81 6.89
N GLY A 100 4.07 -4.72 7.58
CA GLY A 100 3.40 -5.84 8.22
C GLY A 100 3.39 -5.72 9.73
N ASP A 101 2.83 -6.71 10.38
CA ASP A 101 2.86 -6.83 11.84
C ASP A 101 4.21 -7.40 12.27
N THR A 102 5.05 -6.54 12.83
CA THR A 102 6.39 -6.92 13.31
C THR A 102 6.37 -7.56 14.70
N THR A 103 5.22 -7.59 15.37
CA THR A 103 5.06 -8.21 16.69
C THR A 103 4.80 -9.72 16.58
N ASP A 104 4.43 -10.19 15.41
CA ASP A 104 4.16 -11.59 15.15
C ASP A 104 5.42 -12.29 14.60
N GLU A 105 6.03 -13.11 15.46
CA GLU A 105 7.22 -13.90 15.12
C GLU A 105 6.92 -15.13 14.24
N SER A 106 5.66 -15.45 14.00
CA SER A 106 5.25 -16.65 13.25
C SER A 106 5.68 -16.66 11.79
N ASN A 107 6.09 -15.51 11.25
CA ASN A 107 6.42 -15.32 9.82
C ASN A 107 5.30 -15.74 8.87
N GLU A 108 4.07 -15.86 9.35
CA GLU A 108 2.94 -16.23 8.52
C GLU A 108 2.68 -15.17 7.45
N ASP A 109 2.34 -15.63 6.26
CA ASP A 109 2.14 -14.75 5.11
C ASP A 109 1.07 -13.67 5.35
N LYS A 110 0.04 -13.96 6.14
CA LYS A 110 -1.04 -13.01 6.45
C LYS A 110 -0.58 -11.72 7.14
N TYR A 111 0.55 -11.77 7.88
CA TYR A 111 1.07 -10.61 8.62
C TYR A 111 2.03 -9.74 7.79
N LYS A 112 2.57 -10.25 6.69
CA LYS A 112 3.47 -9.49 5.82
C LYS A 112 2.74 -8.32 5.17
N GLY A 113 3.38 -7.16 5.14
CA GLY A 113 2.91 -5.97 4.43
C GLY A 113 3.20 -6.03 2.92
N ILE A 114 2.95 -4.92 2.25
CA ILE A 114 3.19 -4.79 0.81
C ILE A 114 4.68 -4.93 0.48
N PHE A 115 5.55 -4.23 1.21
CA PHE A 115 6.98 -4.19 0.93
C PHE A 115 7.67 -5.56 0.99
N PRO A 116 7.52 -6.38 2.05
CA PRO A 116 8.09 -7.72 2.08
C PRO A 116 7.60 -8.62 0.94
N ARG A 117 6.35 -8.44 0.49
CA ARG A 117 5.79 -9.21 -0.63
C ARG A 117 6.43 -8.82 -1.95
N VAL A 118 6.60 -7.52 -2.19
CA VAL A 118 7.31 -6.99 -3.36
C VAL A 118 8.73 -7.54 -3.42
N LEU A 119 9.46 -7.48 -2.29
CA LEU A 119 10.82 -8.00 -2.22
C LEU A 119 10.89 -9.50 -2.51
N LEU A 120 9.98 -10.28 -1.95
CA LEU A 120 9.93 -11.72 -2.16
C LEU A 120 9.63 -12.06 -3.62
N GLU A 121 8.72 -11.35 -4.27
CA GLU A 121 8.39 -11.57 -5.67
C GLU A 121 9.55 -11.22 -6.59
N LEU A 122 10.21 -10.07 -6.36
CA LEU A 122 11.42 -9.67 -7.10
C LEU A 122 12.55 -10.66 -6.89
N TYR A 123 12.80 -11.09 -5.66
CA TYR A 123 13.82 -12.08 -5.34
C TYR A 123 13.56 -13.41 -6.07
N ASN A 124 12.32 -13.89 -6.01
CA ASN A 124 11.94 -15.14 -6.69
C ASN A 124 12.10 -15.03 -8.20
N TYR A 125 11.80 -13.87 -8.79
CA TYR A 125 12.00 -13.63 -10.21
C TYR A 125 13.49 -13.69 -10.58
N ILE A 126 14.33 -13.00 -9.84
CA ILE A 126 15.79 -12.98 -10.06
C ILE A 126 16.35 -14.39 -9.90
N TYR A 127 15.96 -15.11 -8.84
CA TYR A 127 16.44 -16.46 -8.57
C TYR A 127 16.08 -17.44 -9.69
N LYS A 128 14.84 -17.39 -10.18
CA LYS A 128 14.37 -18.25 -11.27
C LYS A 128 15.07 -17.95 -12.61
N ASN A 129 15.51 -16.73 -12.83
CA ASN A 129 16.12 -16.29 -14.08
C ASN A 129 17.64 -16.15 -14.00
N LYS A 130 18.26 -16.54 -12.90
CA LYS A 130 19.70 -16.41 -12.64
C LYS A 130 20.58 -17.16 -13.68
N THR A 131 20.07 -18.21 -14.28
CA THR A 131 20.78 -18.98 -15.31
C THR A 131 20.73 -18.35 -16.71
N THR A 132 19.72 -17.51 -16.96
CA THR A 132 19.52 -16.86 -18.26
C THR A 132 19.96 -15.39 -18.30
N ASN A 133 20.02 -14.74 -17.13
CA ASN A 133 20.37 -13.32 -16.99
C ASN A 133 21.26 -13.13 -15.75
N SER A 134 22.58 -13.30 -15.94
CA SER A 134 23.58 -13.21 -14.86
C SER A 134 23.72 -11.80 -14.27
N ASP A 135 23.18 -10.76 -14.92
CA ASP A 135 23.43 -9.36 -14.56
C ASP A 135 22.27 -8.69 -13.80
N LEU A 136 21.25 -9.45 -13.37
CA LEU A 136 20.16 -8.90 -12.56
C LEU A 136 20.60 -8.72 -11.11
N ASN A 137 20.67 -7.47 -10.67
CA ASN A 137 20.96 -7.08 -9.30
C ASN A 137 19.78 -6.36 -8.67
N LEU A 138 19.46 -6.70 -7.43
CA LEU A 138 18.48 -6.00 -6.61
C LEU A 138 19.20 -5.14 -5.60
N ASN A 139 19.03 -3.84 -5.71
CA ASN A 139 19.55 -2.87 -4.76
C ASN A 139 18.38 -2.15 -4.08
N PHE A 140 18.52 -1.84 -2.80
CA PHE A 140 17.54 -1.07 -2.07
C PHE A 140 18.23 -0.08 -1.13
N SER A 141 17.50 1.00 -0.80
CA SER A 141 17.94 2.02 0.15
C SER A 141 16.82 2.31 1.13
N PHE A 142 17.17 2.55 2.38
CA PHE A 142 16.26 3.01 3.41
C PHE A 142 16.62 4.43 3.81
N LEU A 143 15.72 5.36 3.55
CA LEU A 143 15.92 6.77 3.82
C LEU A 143 14.85 7.28 4.78
N CYS A 144 15.24 8.10 5.74
CA CYS A 144 14.34 8.80 6.64
C CYS A 144 14.45 10.30 6.40
N ILE A 145 13.30 10.97 6.30
CA ILE A 145 13.24 12.43 6.25
C ILE A 145 12.73 12.91 7.62
N ASN A 146 13.59 13.57 8.36
CA ASN A 146 13.25 14.13 9.66
C ASN A 146 13.75 15.58 9.75
N ASN A 147 12.83 16.52 10.07
CA ASN A 147 13.15 17.96 10.17
C ASN A 147 13.93 18.49 8.95
N ASN A 148 13.47 18.21 7.75
CA ASN A 148 14.11 18.58 6.47
C ASN A 148 15.54 18.01 6.27
N LYS A 149 15.93 17.02 7.06
CA LYS A 149 17.19 16.29 6.86
C LYS A 149 16.90 14.90 6.31
N LEU A 150 17.66 14.53 5.29
CA LEU A 150 17.67 13.17 4.75
C LEU A 150 18.69 12.34 5.52
N ILE A 151 18.27 11.22 6.06
CA ILE A 151 19.08 10.29 6.84
C ILE A 151 19.07 8.95 6.12
N ASP A 152 20.24 8.45 5.78
CA ASP A 152 20.40 7.09 5.25
C ASP A 152 20.40 6.09 6.42
N LEU A 153 19.41 5.21 6.45
CA LEU A 153 19.25 4.20 7.50
C LEU A 153 20.06 2.92 7.23
N ASN A 154 20.70 2.80 6.07
CA ASN A 154 21.60 1.68 5.77
C ASN A 154 22.98 1.84 6.45
N ILE A 155 23.30 3.05 6.95
CA ILE A 155 24.54 3.30 7.69
C ILE A 155 24.28 2.89 9.14
N ILE A 156 24.74 1.69 9.49
CA ILE A 156 24.81 1.23 10.89
C ILE A 156 26.10 1.82 11.47
N TYR A 157 25.97 2.73 12.44
CA TYR A 157 27.10 3.22 13.24
C TYR A 157 27.47 2.18 14.30
#